data_bd07f2445fd11c6a03a7c9486caac969
#
_entry.id   bd07f2445fd11c6a03a7c9486caac969
#
_cell.length_a   1.000
_cell.length_b   1.000
_cell.length_c   1.000
_cell.angle_alpha   90.00
_cell.angle_beta   90.00
_cell.angle_gamma   90.00
#
_symmetry.space_group_name_H-M   'P 1'
#
loop_
_entity.id
_entity.type
_entity.pdbx_description
1 polymer ?
#
loop_
_entity_poly.entity_id
_entity_poly.type
_entity_poly.pdbx_seq_one_letter_code
_entity_poly.pdbx_strand_id
1 'polypeptide(L)'
;MDNVAKVKHKIKELDIEDYSSEIFYIINDAAAKYKGIIPDDCWHEPYMPKTELENEFKNGVRMFGYVHENELIGVIGFQEIKDVVLIRHAYTLTKHQGEGKGSELLKFLLEKNKNSRLLVGTWKSAIWAIKFYEKFGFAVHTDKESSILLKKYWSIPSKQIENSVVLEKY
;
A
#
# COMPACT_ATOMS: atom_id res chain seq x y z
N MET A 1 -10.83 -5.12 -40.44
CA MET A 1 -10.77 -6.06 -39.29
C MET A 1 -9.73 -5.52 -38.34
N ASP A 2 -10.23 -4.77 -37.38
CA ASP A 2 -9.36 -3.97 -36.51
C ASP A 2 -8.83 -4.86 -35.41
N ASN A 3 -7.62 -5.33 -35.60
CA ASN A 3 -6.82 -5.92 -34.55
C ASN A 3 -6.26 -4.75 -33.70
N VAL A 4 -7.15 -4.06 -33.00
CA VAL A 4 -6.71 -3.19 -31.90
C VAL A 4 -6.14 -4.15 -30.88
N ALA A 5 -4.80 -4.22 -30.83
CA ALA A 5 -4.11 -4.89 -29.76
C ALA A 5 -4.67 -4.31 -28.47
N LYS A 6 -5.50 -5.09 -27.77
CA LYS A 6 -5.95 -4.75 -26.42
C LYS A 6 -4.68 -4.52 -25.64
N VAL A 7 -4.41 -3.25 -25.31
CA VAL A 7 -3.39 -2.90 -24.32
C VAL A 7 -3.74 -3.70 -23.08
N LYS A 8 -3.00 -4.78 -22.84
CA LYS A 8 -3.31 -5.67 -21.72
C LYS A 8 -2.82 -5.00 -20.46
N HIS A 9 -3.70 -4.27 -19.82
CA HIS A 9 -3.53 -3.89 -18.42
C HIS A 9 -3.50 -5.19 -17.64
N LYS A 10 -2.40 -5.48 -16.95
CA LYS A 10 -2.26 -6.73 -16.23
C LYS A 10 -1.80 -6.47 -14.81
N ILE A 11 -2.61 -6.95 -13.87
CA ILE A 11 -2.19 -7.05 -12.47
C ILE A 11 -1.59 -8.44 -12.28
N LYS A 12 -0.38 -8.50 -11.74
CA LYS A 12 0.31 -9.75 -11.47
C LYS A 12 1.02 -9.74 -10.12
N GLU A 13 1.23 -10.93 -9.58
CA GLU A 13 2.06 -11.09 -8.39
C GLU A 13 3.54 -10.83 -8.74
N LEU A 14 4.23 -10.12 -7.84
CA LEU A 14 5.63 -9.73 -8.01
C LEU A 14 6.49 -10.50 -7.02
N ASP A 15 7.57 -11.12 -7.51
CA ASP A 15 8.59 -11.66 -6.63
C ASP A 15 9.69 -10.63 -6.37
N ILE A 16 10.37 -10.78 -5.24
CA ILE A 16 11.42 -9.84 -4.83
C ILE A 16 12.67 -9.95 -5.71
N GLU A 17 12.97 -11.13 -6.21
CA GLU A 17 14.19 -11.35 -6.99
C GLU A 17 14.14 -10.60 -8.32
N ASP A 18 12.99 -10.63 -9.00
CA ASP A 18 12.83 -10.02 -10.32
C ASP A 18 12.43 -8.53 -10.25
N TYR A 19 11.74 -8.10 -9.17
CA TYR A 19 11.08 -6.79 -9.13
C TYR A 19 11.54 -5.86 -8.00
N SER A 20 12.54 -6.24 -7.20
CA SER A 20 12.95 -5.44 -6.04
C SER A 20 13.28 -3.98 -6.38
N SER A 21 13.98 -3.75 -7.47
CA SER A 21 14.39 -2.40 -7.88
C SER A 21 13.20 -1.54 -8.32
N GLU A 22 12.27 -2.12 -9.08
CA GLU A 22 11.07 -1.40 -9.53
C GLU A 22 10.12 -1.13 -8.39
N ILE A 23 9.89 -2.09 -7.50
CA ILE A 23 9.07 -1.90 -6.29
C ILE A 23 9.67 -0.81 -5.41
N PHE A 24 10.97 -0.86 -5.15
CA PHE A 24 11.70 0.15 -4.39
C PHE A 24 11.51 1.54 -4.99
N TYR A 25 11.70 1.67 -6.30
CA TYR A 25 11.54 2.93 -7.00
C TYR A 25 10.11 3.49 -6.88
N ILE A 26 9.09 2.66 -7.11
CA ILE A 26 7.68 3.07 -7.06
C ILE A 26 7.30 3.54 -5.66
N ILE A 27 7.64 2.78 -4.63
CA ILE A 27 7.33 3.14 -3.24
C ILE A 27 7.97 4.48 -2.88
N ASN A 28 9.24 4.66 -3.17
CA ASN A 28 9.96 5.88 -2.78
C ASN A 28 9.57 7.10 -3.63
N ASP A 29 9.24 6.92 -4.90
CA ASP A 29 8.68 7.97 -5.75
C ASP A 29 7.33 8.47 -5.20
N ALA A 30 6.42 7.56 -4.94
CA ALA A 30 5.09 7.91 -4.42
C ALA A 30 5.15 8.45 -2.99
N ALA A 31 6.02 7.90 -2.15
CA ALA A 31 6.17 8.32 -0.75
C ALA A 31 6.76 9.73 -0.60
N ALA A 32 7.36 10.30 -1.65
CA ALA A 32 7.85 11.67 -1.63
C ALA A 32 6.76 12.68 -1.24
N LYS A 33 5.51 12.35 -1.46
CA LYS A 33 4.34 13.14 -1.05
C LYS A 33 4.23 13.31 0.48
N TYR A 34 4.81 12.41 1.26
CA TYR A 34 4.82 12.50 2.72
C TYR A 34 5.79 13.53 3.25
N LYS A 35 6.81 13.91 2.48
CA LYS A 35 7.83 14.88 2.90
C LYS A 35 7.17 16.22 3.23
N GLY A 36 7.38 16.71 4.46
CA GLY A 36 6.77 17.94 4.94
C GLY A 36 5.32 17.78 5.43
N ILE A 37 4.72 16.58 5.29
CA ILE A 37 3.36 16.27 5.72
C ILE A 37 3.37 15.44 7.00
N ILE A 38 4.24 14.42 7.07
CA ILE A 38 4.45 13.63 8.28
C ILE A 38 5.45 14.35 9.20
N PRO A 39 5.53 13.99 10.51
CA PRO A 39 6.53 14.59 11.39
C PRO A 39 7.95 14.46 10.84
N ASP A 40 8.76 15.51 10.96
CA ASP A 40 10.12 15.56 10.40
C ASP A 40 11.01 14.43 10.91
N ASP A 41 10.85 14.04 12.16
CA ASP A 41 11.60 12.93 12.77
C ASP A 41 11.12 11.53 12.32
N CYS A 42 10.01 11.46 11.59
CA CYS A 42 9.52 10.24 10.95
C CYS A 42 9.93 10.15 9.48
N TRP A 43 10.43 11.23 8.90
CA TRP A 43 10.86 11.26 7.50
C TRP A 43 12.33 10.90 7.38
N HIS A 44 12.63 9.97 6.50
CA HIS A 44 14.01 9.64 6.09
C HIS A 44 14.04 9.27 4.61
N GLU A 45 15.19 9.36 3.99
CA GLU A 45 15.40 9.03 2.58
C GLU A 45 16.47 7.94 2.45
N PRO A 46 16.18 6.82 1.78
CA PRO A 46 14.87 6.48 1.18
C PRO A 46 13.80 6.24 2.25
N TYR A 47 12.55 6.53 1.95
CA TYR A 47 11.42 6.26 2.83
C TYR A 47 11.30 4.78 3.16
N MET A 48 11.43 3.92 2.13
CA MET A 48 11.51 2.46 2.26
C MET A 48 12.91 2.00 1.83
N PRO A 49 13.82 1.68 2.77
CA PRO A 49 15.12 1.07 2.41
C PRO A 49 14.95 -0.31 1.78
N LYS A 50 15.89 -0.70 0.91
CA LYS A 50 15.87 -2.03 0.28
C LYS A 50 15.85 -3.18 1.28
N THR A 51 16.62 -3.07 2.35
CA THR A 51 16.67 -4.08 3.41
C THR A 51 15.32 -4.27 4.09
N GLU A 52 14.58 -3.18 4.31
CA GLU A 52 13.24 -3.23 4.87
C GLU A 52 12.26 -3.90 3.91
N LEU A 53 12.33 -3.58 2.63
CA LEU A 53 11.51 -4.23 1.60
C LEU A 53 11.77 -5.74 1.54
N GLU A 54 13.01 -6.16 1.58
CA GLU A 54 13.40 -7.58 1.61
C GLU A 54 12.83 -8.28 2.85
N ASN A 55 12.90 -7.63 4.01
CA ASN A 55 12.34 -8.16 5.26
C ASN A 55 10.81 -8.29 5.20
N GLU A 56 10.12 -7.36 4.57
CA GLU A 56 8.67 -7.42 4.35
C GLU A 56 8.29 -8.69 3.58
N PHE A 57 8.99 -9.01 2.51
CA PHE A 57 8.78 -10.25 1.75
C PHE A 57 9.06 -11.49 2.59
N LYS A 58 10.15 -11.50 3.37
CA LYS A 58 10.48 -12.61 4.28
C LYS A 58 9.41 -12.82 5.35
N ASN A 59 8.74 -11.75 5.76
CA ASN A 59 7.67 -11.79 6.76
C ASN A 59 6.29 -12.08 6.17
N GLY A 60 6.22 -12.46 4.90
CA GLY A 60 4.99 -12.93 4.27
C GLY A 60 4.17 -11.87 3.55
N VAL A 61 4.69 -10.67 3.35
CA VAL A 61 4.03 -9.67 2.50
C VAL A 61 4.05 -10.16 1.06
N ARG A 62 2.88 -10.20 0.43
CA ARG A 62 2.71 -10.52 -0.99
C ARG A 62 2.42 -9.24 -1.74
N MET A 63 3.17 -8.99 -2.80
CA MET A 63 3.04 -7.77 -3.60
C MET A 63 2.46 -8.09 -4.97
N PHE A 64 1.57 -7.21 -5.43
CA PHE A 64 0.98 -7.24 -6.76
C PHE A 64 1.28 -5.93 -7.47
N GLY A 65 1.49 -6.01 -8.77
CA GLY A 65 1.84 -4.85 -9.57
C GLY A 65 0.90 -4.66 -10.75
N TYR A 66 0.71 -3.41 -11.11
CA TYR A 66 0.00 -3.01 -12.31
C TYR A 66 1.01 -2.78 -13.43
N VAL A 67 0.93 -3.59 -14.47
CA VAL A 67 1.79 -3.47 -15.65
C VAL A 67 1.02 -2.84 -16.80
N HIS A 68 1.54 -1.75 -17.33
CA HIS A 68 1.00 -1.03 -18.47
C HIS A 68 2.11 -0.82 -19.50
N GLU A 69 1.90 -1.27 -20.73
CA GLU A 69 2.90 -1.17 -21.81
C GLU A 69 4.30 -1.69 -21.38
N ASN A 70 4.32 -2.85 -20.74
CA ASN A 70 5.54 -3.49 -20.22
C ASN A 70 6.26 -2.72 -19.10
N GLU A 71 5.65 -1.67 -18.55
CA GLU A 71 6.17 -0.90 -17.41
C GLU A 71 5.35 -1.19 -16.16
N LEU A 72 6.02 -1.45 -15.04
CA LEU A 72 5.38 -1.53 -13.73
C LEU A 72 5.13 -0.10 -13.24
N ILE A 73 3.87 0.26 -13.01
CA ILE A 73 3.48 1.64 -12.67
C ILE A 73 2.84 1.79 -11.31
N GLY A 74 2.46 0.70 -10.67
CA GLY A 74 1.85 0.73 -9.34
C GLY A 74 2.00 -0.61 -8.65
N VAL A 75 1.94 -0.58 -7.34
CA VAL A 75 2.02 -1.76 -6.48
C VAL A 75 1.00 -1.70 -5.36
N ILE A 76 0.59 -2.86 -4.89
CA ILE A 76 -0.17 -3.03 -3.65
C ILE A 76 0.22 -4.36 -3.03
N GLY A 77 0.32 -4.40 -1.71
CA GLY A 77 0.63 -5.62 -0.98
C GLY A 77 -0.42 -5.96 0.05
N PHE A 78 -0.39 -7.20 0.50
CA PHE A 78 -1.11 -7.60 1.69
C PHE A 78 -0.32 -8.63 2.49
N GLN A 79 -0.64 -8.73 3.76
CA GLN A 79 0.00 -9.66 4.69
C GLN A 79 -1.06 -10.27 5.58
N GLU A 80 -1.09 -11.59 5.66
CA GLU A 80 -1.92 -12.31 6.62
C GLU A 80 -1.23 -12.29 7.97
N ILE A 81 -1.84 -11.68 8.96
CA ILE A 81 -1.33 -11.60 10.33
C ILE A 81 -2.44 -12.03 11.28
N LYS A 82 -2.23 -13.11 12.02
CA LYS A 82 -3.21 -13.61 13.00
C LYS A 82 -4.58 -13.81 12.34
N ASP A 83 -5.57 -13.03 12.75
CA ASP A 83 -6.96 -13.12 12.31
C ASP A 83 -7.37 -12.03 11.29
N VAL A 84 -6.40 -11.30 10.76
CA VAL A 84 -6.66 -10.20 9.82
C VAL A 84 -5.76 -10.28 8.59
N VAL A 85 -6.13 -9.51 7.57
CA VAL A 85 -5.28 -9.21 6.41
C VAL A 85 -4.94 -7.72 6.45
N LEU A 86 -3.65 -7.41 6.47
CA LEU A 86 -3.16 -6.03 6.40
C LEU A 86 -2.90 -5.64 4.95
N ILE A 87 -3.45 -4.52 4.50
CA ILE A 87 -3.05 -3.91 3.24
C ILE A 87 -1.74 -3.17 3.48
N ARG A 88 -0.77 -3.41 2.61
CA ARG A 88 0.58 -2.85 2.72
C ARG A 88 1.00 -2.24 1.38
N HIS A 89 1.70 -1.09 1.45
CA HIS A 89 2.46 -0.54 0.33
C HIS A 89 1.63 -0.27 -0.94
N ALA A 90 0.47 0.36 -0.80
CA ALA A 90 -0.36 0.79 -1.92
C ALA A 90 0.19 2.08 -2.52
N TYR A 91 0.96 1.99 -3.58
CA TYR A 91 1.62 3.13 -4.22
C TYR A 91 1.51 3.08 -5.74
N THR A 92 1.32 4.23 -6.35
CA THR A 92 1.34 4.41 -7.81
C THR A 92 2.37 5.49 -8.16
N LEU A 93 3.16 5.25 -9.22
CA LEU A 93 4.09 6.25 -9.72
C LEU A 93 3.39 7.62 -9.86
N THR A 94 4.05 8.67 -9.41
CA THR A 94 3.51 10.04 -9.44
C THR A 94 3.00 10.44 -10.81
N LYS A 95 3.73 10.10 -11.87
CA LYS A 95 3.34 10.38 -13.28
C LYS A 95 2.07 9.67 -13.74
N HIS A 96 1.63 8.63 -13.03
CA HIS A 96 0.42 7.85 -13.34
C HIS A 96 -0.71 8.01 -12.31
N GLN A 97 -0.54 8.88 -11.33
CA GLN A 97 -1.60 9.18 -10.36
C GLN A 97 -2.78 9.89 -11.03
N GLY A 98 -3.98 9.65 -10.52
CA GLY A 98 -5.21 10.22 -11.09
C GLY A 98 -5.76 9.46 -12.30
N GLU A 99 -5.15 8.36 -12.70
CA GLU A 99 -5.58 7.52 -13.84
C GLU A 99 -6.42 6.29 -13.42
N GLY A 100 -6.71 6.14 -12.13
CA GLY A 100 -7.50 5.01 -11.61
C GLY A 100 -6.72 3.72 -11.40
N LYS A 101 -5.39 3.71 -11.55
CA LYS A 101 -4.56 2.50 -11.40
C LYS A 101 -4.53 1.99 -9.97
N GLY A 102 -4.39 2.88 -9.00
CA GLY A 102 -4.47 2.53 -7.58
C GLY A 102 -5.83 1.93 -7.20
N SER A 103 -6.91 2.46 -7.75
CA SER A 103 -8.26 1.94 -7.56
C SER A 103 -8.41 0.53 -8.11
N GLU A 104 -7.86 0.25 -9.29
CA GLU A 104 -7.89 -1.09 -9.89
C GLU A 104 -7.09 -2.10 -9.06
N LEU A 105 -5.93 -1.70 -8.56
CA LEU A 105 -5.12 -2.53 -7.66
C LEU A 105 -5.87 -2.85 -6.37
N LEU A 106 -6.50 -1.84 -5.75
CA LEU A 106 -7.27 -2.07 -4.53
C LEU A 106 -8.47 -2.97 -4.77
N LYS A 107 -9.22 -2.78 -5.85
CA LYS A 107 -10.34 -3.66 -6.22
C LYS A 107 -9.89 -5.10 -6.40
N PHE A 108 -8.76 -5.31 -7.05
CA PHE A 108 -8.17 -6.64 -7.22
C PHE A 108 -7.86 -7.29 -5.85
N LEU A 109 -7.23 -6.56 -4.96
CA LEU A 109 -6.90 -7.05 -3.63
C LEU A 109 -8.14 -7.34 -2.78
N LEU A 110 -9.16 -6.49 -2.86
CA LEU A 110 -10.43 -6.69 -2.16
C LEU A 110 -11.14 -7.98 -2.62
N GLU A 111 -11.20 -8.21 -3.92
CA GLU A 111 -11.81 -9.44 -4.46
C GLU A 111 -11.03 -10.68 -4.01
N LYS A 112 -9.72 -10.62 -4.02
CA LYS A 112 -8.85 -11.72 -3.57
C LYS A 112 -9.03 -12.04 -2.08
N ASN A 113 -9.41 -11.08 -1.27
CA ASN A 113 -9.54 -11.18 0.18
C ASN A 113 -10.99 -10.91 0.67
N LYS A 114 -11.98 -11.15 -0.16
CA LYS A 114 -13.38 -10.78 0.11
C LYS A 114 -14.02 -11.37 1.37
N ASN A 115 -13.45 -12.45 1.88
CA ASN A 115 -13.93 -13.12 3.10
C ASN A 115 -13.08 -12.80 4.34
N SER A 116 -12.17 -11.84 4.22
CA SER A 116 -11.22 -11.51 5.29
C SER A 116 -11.58 -10.19 5.96
N ARG A 117 -11.18 -10.06 7.20
CA ARG A 117 -11.16 -8.78 7.91
C ARG A 117 -9.94 -8.00 7.44
N LEU A 118 -10.16 -6.87 6.78
CA LEU A 118 -9.10 -6.06 6.16
C LEU A 118 -8.82 -4.83 7.01
N LEU A 119 -7.55 -4.64 7.33
CA LEU A 119 -7.05 -3.43 8.00
C LEU A 119 -6.01 -2.74 7.12
N VAL A 120 -6.01 -1.43 7.15
CA VAL A 120 -4.95 -0.60 6.55
C VAL A 120 -4.56 0.49 7.53
N GLY A 121 -3.25 0.67 7.71
CA GLY A 121 -2.69 1.76 8.49
C GLY A 121 -2.11 2.84 7.58
N THR A 122 -2.36 4.09 7.90
CA THR A 122 -1.77 5.23 7.19
C THR A 122 -1.49 6.38 8.14
N TRP A 123 -0.67 7.34 7.71
CA TRP A 123 -0.43 8.56 8.48
C TRP A 123 -1.72 9.37 8.64
N LYS A 124 -1.99 9.88 9.83
CA LYS A 124 -3.16 10.73 10.09
C LYS A 124 -3.22 11.95 9.18
N SER A 125 -2.06 12.48 8.82
CA SER A 125 -1.92 13.65 7.95
C SER A 125 -2.08 13.34 6.47
N ALA A 126 -2.07 12.07 6.08
CA ALA A 126 -2.26 11.65 4.69
C ALA A 126 -3.77 11.58 4.35
N ILE A 127 -4.43 12.72 4.33
CA ILE A 127 -5.88 12.84 4.12
C ILE A 127 -6.31 12.22 2.80
N TRP A 128 -5.51 12.33 1.75
CA TRP A 128 -5.79 11.72 0.44
C TRP A 128 -5.87 10.18 0.52
N ALA A 129 -5.02 9.56 1.33
CA ALA A 129 -5.03 8.11 1.53
C ALA A 129 -6.28 7.68 2.29
N ILE A 130 -6.63 8.38 3.35
CA ILE A 130 -7.84 8.12 4.14
C ILE A 130 -9.09 8.18 3.25
N LYS A 131 -9.22 9.25 2.47
CA LYS A 131 -10.35 9.43 1.54
C LYS A 131 -10.39 8.33 0.47
N PHE A 132 -9.22 7.93 -0.04
CA PHE A 132 -9.12 6.85 -1.00
C PHE A 132 -9.72 5.55 -0.46
N TYR A 133 -9.35 5.13 0.75
CA TYR A 133 -9.89 3.92 1.36
C TYR A 133 -11.37 4.05 1.74
N GLU A 134 -11.81 5.21 2.20
CA GLU A 134 -13.22 5.45 2.51
C GLU A 134 -14.12 5.26 1.30
N LYS A 135 -13.67 5.61 0.09
CA LYS A 135 -14.42 5.36 -1.16
C LYS A 135 -14.70 3.89 -1.40
N PHE A 136 -13.88 3.00 -0.87
CA PHE A 136 -14.02 1.56 -1.02
C PHE A 136 -14.72 0.89 0.18
N GLY A 137 -15.33 1.69 1.04
CA GLY A 137 -16.12 1.19 2.16
C GLY A 137 -15.33 0.92 3.44
N PHE A 138 -14.09 1.41 3.55
CA PHE A 138 -13.34 1.38 4.79
C PHE A 138 -13.86 2.42 5.76
N ALA A 139 -13.96 2.05 7.03
CA ALA A 139 -14.31 2.95 8.12
C ALA A 139 -13.07 3.30 8.94
N VAL A 140 -12.94 4.57 9.30
CA VAL A 140 -11.80 5.07 10.09
C VAL A 140 -12.05 4.77 11.57
N HIS A 141 -11.09 4.13 12.22
CA HIS A 141 -11.10 3.94 13.67
C HIS A 141 -10.72 5.22 14.42
N THR A 142 -11.16 5.33 15.67
CA THR A 142 -10.71 6.39 16.57
C THR A 142 -9.19 6.26 16.82
N ASP A 143 -8.58 7.30 17.36
CA ASP A 143 -7.16 7.29 17.72
C ASP A 143 -6.84 6.18 18.74
N LYS A 144 -7.71 5.99 19.71
CA LYS A 144 -7.56 4.94 20.71
C LYS A 144 -7.63 3.55 20.12
N GLU A 145 -8.64 3.28 19.30
CA GLU A 145 -8.81 2.00 18.61
C GLU A 145 -7.67 1.74 17.63
N SER A 146 -7.25 2.75 16.88
CA SER A 146 -6.11 2.67 15.97
C SER A 146 -4.82 2.30 16.72
N SER A 147 -4.56 2.92 17.86
CA SER A 147 -3.38 2.61 18.68
C SER A 147 -3.37 1.15 19.13
N ILE A 148 -4.52 0.63 19.58
CA ILE A 148 -4.67 -0.76 20.01
C ILE A 148 -4.39 -1.70 18.85
N LEU A 149 -4.99 -1.45 17.68
CA LEU A 149 -4.82 -2.27 16.47
C LEU A 149 -3.40 -2.23 15.95
N LEU A 150 -2.77 -1.07 15.90
CA LEU A 150 -1.38 -0.91 15.45
C LEU A 150 -0.41 -1.70 16.35
N LYS A 151 -0.58 -1.63 17.67
CA LYS A 151 0.24 -2.39 18.61
C LYS A 151 0.03 -3.90 18.48
N LYS A 152 -1.18 -4.33 18.14
CA LYS A 152 -1.51 -5.74 18.01
C LYS A 152 -0.99 -6.37 16.72
N TYR A 153 -1.05 -5.65 15.61
CA TYR A 153 -0.81 -6.22 14.28
C TYR A 153 0.42 -5.68 13.54
N TRP A 154 0.94 -4.53 13.95
CA TRP A 154 2.11 -3.91 13.31
C TRP A 154 3.32 -3.91 14.24
N SER A 155 4.52 -3.87 13.64
CA SER A 155 5.80 -3.67 14.33
C SER A 155 6.38 -2.33 13.91
N ILE A 156 5.87 -1.25 14.50
CA ILE A 156 6.29 0.12 14.17
C ILE A 156 6.61 0.90 15.46
N PRO A 157 7.48 1.94 15.37
CA PRO A 157 7.86 2.75 16.52
C PRO A 157 6.66 3.52 17.11
N SER A 158 6.73 3.82 18.40
CA SER A 158 5.68 4.58 19.12
C SER A 158 5.32 5.89 18.44
N LYS A 159 6.31 6.62 17.93
CA LYS A 159 6.08 7.88 17.22
C LYS A 159 5.20 7.71 16.00
N GLN A 160 5.41 6.63 15.24
CA GLN A 160 4.59 6.30 14.08
C GLN A 160 3.18 5.88 14.50
N ILE A 161 3.03 5.12 15.59
CA ILE A 161 1.72 4.76 16.13
C ILE A 161 0.90 6.01 16.46
N GLU A 162 1.52 6.97 17.17
CA GLU A 162 0.87 8.22 17.57
C GLU A 162 0.39 9.07 16.38
N ASN A 163 1.04 8.94 15.24
CA ASN A 163 0.77 9.72 14.03
C ASN A 163 0.06 8.93 12.94
N SER A 164 -0.43 7.75 13.25
CA SER A 164 -1.10 6.85 12.31
C SER A 164 -2.55 6.58 12.71
N VAL A 165 -3.35 6.20 11.73
CA VAL A 165 -4.75 5.81 11.89
C VAL A 165 -4.97 4.48 11.17
N VAL A 166 -5.90 3.69 11.66
CA VAL A 166 -6.32 2.42 11.04
C VAL A 166 -7.71 2.58 10.45
N LEU A 167 -7.88 2.07 9.24
CA LEU A 167 -9.18 1.90 8.61
C LEU A 167 -9.46 0.40 8.46
N GLU A 168 -10.72 0.06 8.49
CA GLU A 168 -11.16 -1.34 8.48
C GLU A 168 -12.30 -1.57 7.52
N LYS A 169 -12.26 -2.73 6.85
CA LYS A 169 -13.35 -3.23 6.01
C LYS A 169 -13.58 -4.72 6.30
N TYR A 170 -14.85 -5.09 6.41
CA TYR A 170 -15.29 -6.48 6.50
C TYR A 170 -15.70 -7.02 5.14
#